data_2989b3daebbb3ef97b9f5a76a47441d7
#
_entry.id   2989b3daebbb3ef97b9f5a76a47441d7
#
_cell.length_a   1.000
_cell.length_b   1.000
_cell.length_c   1.000
_cell.angle_alpha   90.00
_cell.angle_beta   90.00
_cell.angle_gamma   90.00
#
_symmetry.space_group_name_H-M   'P 1'
#
loop_
_entity.id
_entity.type
_entity.pdbx_description
1 polymer ?
#
loop_
_entity_poly.entity_id
_entity_poly.type
_entity_poly.pdbx_seq_one_letter_code
_entity_poly.pdbx_strand_id
1 'polypeptide(L)'
;MLDRIILKLKEIVHYILHINIYAGKEVILRGVPKLLYAKKISFGKNVRLNDKVFLHAAKGITIKDNTTLSYGVAVITESYNISNYEMY
;
A
#
# COMPACT_ATOMS: atom_id res chain seq x y z
N MET A 1 0.58 -0.32 25.71
CA MET A 1 1.52 0.75 25.44
C MET A 1 2.73 0.29 24.66
N LEU A 2 3.35 -0.79 25.06
CA LEU A 2 4.49 -1.33 24.34
C LEU A 2 4.11 -1.71 22.91
N ASP A 3 2.90 -2.25 22.71
CA ASP A 3 2.46 -2.64 21.38
C ASP A 3 2.37 -1.46 20.41
N ARG A 4 1.98 -0.30 20.91
CA ARG A 4 1.90 0.89 20.08
C ARG A 4 3.29 1.37 19.68
N ILE A 5 4.25 1.23 20.57
CA ILE A 5 5.63 1.61 20.28
C ILE A 5 6.20 0.70 19.20
N ILE A 6 5.96 -0.60 19.32
CA ILE A 6 6.44 -1.56 18.35
C ILE A 6 5.80 -1.31 16.98
N LEU A 7 4.49 -1.05 16.95
CA LEU A 7 3.79 -0.78 15.70
C LEU A 7 4.33 0.49 15.05
N LYS A 8 4.57 1.53 15.85
CA LYS A 8 5.09 2.79 15.34
C LYS A 8 6.49 2.60 14.75
N LEU A 9 7.31 1.81 15.41
CA LEU A 9 8.64 1.51 14.90
C LEU A 9 8.57 0.75 13.58
N LYS A 10 7.63 -0.18 13.46
CA LYS A 10 7.44 -0.92 12.21
C LYS A 10 7.01 0.00 11.09
N GLU A 11 6.14 0.96 11.37
CA GLU A 11 5.72 1.93 10.37
C GLU A 11 6.89 2.78 9.89
N ILE A 12 7.74 3.22 10.82
CA ILE A 12 8.91 4.03 10.48
C ILE A 12 9.88 3.23 9.63
N VAL A 13 10.18 2.00 10.02
CA VAL A 13 11.09 1.15 9.26
C VAL A 13 10.53 0.89 7.86
N HIS A 14 9.24 0.59 7.78
CA HIS A 14 8.60 0.36 6.49
C HIS A 14 8.71 1.60 5.59
N TYR A 15 8.45 2.78 6.14
CA TYR A 15 8.53 4.02 5.38
C TYR A 15 9.96 4.23 4.84
N ILE A 16 10.96 4.00 5.68
CA ILE A 16 12.36 4.18 5.28
C ILE A 16 12.75 3.20 4.19
N LEU A 17 12.32 1.94 4.32
CA LEU A 17 12.64 0.92 3.32
C LEU A 17 11.96 1.21 1.98
N HIS A 18 10.87 1.94 1.98
CA HIS A 18 10.13 2.25 0.76
C HIS A 18 10.15 3.74 0.45
N ILE A 19 11.20 4.44 0.90
CA ILE A 19 11.28 5.89 0.77
C ILE A 19 11.16 6.34 -0.69
N ASN A 20 11.62 5.53 -1.63
CA ASN A 20 11.59 5.90 -3.05
C ASN A 20 10.17 6.09 -3.56
N ILE A 21 9.21 5.37 -3.01
CA ILE A 21 7.83 5.49 -3.47
C ILE A 21 7.00 6.43 -2.60
N TYR A 22 7.45 6.70 -1.38
CA TYR A 22 6.71 7.58 -0.46
C TYR A 22 7.23 9.01 -0.44
N ALA A 23 8.49 9.23 -0.76
CA ALA A 23 9.12 10.53 -0.60
C ALA A 23 8.40 11.59 -1.42
N GLY A 24 8.09 12.71 -0.79
CA GLY A 24 7.43 13.84 -1.46
C GLY A 24 5.94 13.62 -1.73
N LYS A 25 5.36 12.53 -1.23
CA LYS A 25 3.98 12.19 -1.58
C LYS A 25 3.00 12.35 -0.43
N GLU A 26 3.43 12.70 0.74
CA GLU A 26 2.52 12.88 1.89
C GLU A 26 1.65 11.63 2.13
N VAL A 27 2.25 10.47 2.07
CA VAL A 27 1.54 9.22 2.36
C VAL A 27 1.45 9.04 3.86
N ILE A 28 0.26 8.80 4.37
CA ILE A 28 0.01 8.61 5.80
C ILE A 28 -0.21 7.13 6.05
N LEU A 29 0.62 6.55 6.91
CA LEU A 29 0.51 5.14 7.27
C LEU A 29 -0.20 4.99 8.60
N ARG A 30 -1.24 4.18 8.62
CA ARG A 30 -1.95 3.85 9.84
C ARG A 30 -1.81 2.39 10.19
N GLY A 31 -0.69 1.83 9.86
CA GLY A 31 -0.32 0.45 10.03
C GLY A 31 0.77 0.18 9.03
N VAL A 32 1.14 -1.07 8.87
CA VAL A 32 2.18 -1.43 7.91
C VAL A 32 1.52 -2.18 6.76
N PRO A 33 1.42 -1.55 5.59
CA PRO A 33 0.83 -2.26 4.44
C PRO A 33 1.81 -3.30 3.92
N LYS A 34 1.28 -4.31 3.27
CA LYS A 34 2.10 -5.30 2.60
C LYS A 34 2.15 -4.92 1.13
N LEU A 35 3.36 -4.68 0.65
CA LEU A 35 3.57 -4.25 -0.73
C LEU A 35 4.40 -5.29 -1.48
N LEU A 36 3.86 -5.81 -2.55
CA LEU A 36 4.60 -6.69 -3.45
C LEU A 36 4.82 -5.93 -4.75
N TYR A 37 6.02 -6.00 -5.28
CA TYR A 37 6.43 -5.24 -6.46
C TYR A 37 6.28 -3.74 -6.18
N ALA A 38 6.78 -3.31 -5.04
CA ALA A 38 6.59 -1.94 -4.57
C ALA A 38 7.09 -0.89 -5.57
N LYS A 39 8.11 -1.21 -6.34
CA LYS A 39 8.65 -0.27 -7.32
C LYS A 39 7.66 0.06 -8.42
N LYS A 40 6.61 -0.75 -8.57
CA LYS A 40 5.59 -0.52 -9.59
C LYS A 40 4.37 0.20 -9.04
N ILE A 41 4.44 0.68 -7.80
CA ILE A 41 3.35 1.42 -7.19
C ILE A 41 3.67 2.91 -7.26
N SER A 42 2.73 3.68 -7.78
CA SER A 42 2.86 5.14 -7.80
C SER A 42 1.82 5.72 -6.88
N PHE A 43 2.25 6.54 -5.93
CA PHE A 43 1.34 7.19 -5.00
C PHE A 43 1.17 8.66 -5.37
N GLY A 44 -0.04 9.14 -5.28
CA GLY A 44 -0.31 10.56 -5.35
C GLY A 44 -0.08 11.21 -4.00
N LYS A 45 -0.58 12.43 -3.81
CA LYS A 45 -0.41 13.16 -2.57
C LYS A 45 -1.58 12.91 -1.65
N ASN A 46 -1.32 12.99 -0.36
CA ASN A 46 -2.36 12.85 0.67
C ASN A 46 -3.08 11.49 0.55
N VAL A 47 -2.30 10.43 0.41
CA VAL A 47 -2.83 9.07 0.37
C VAL A 47 -2.73 8.49 1.78
N ARG A 48 -3.79 7.85 2.23
CA ARG A 48 -3.81 7.21 3.54
C ARG A 48 -3.93 5.71 3.38
N LEU A 49 -3.02 4.99 4.00
CA LEU A 49 -3.03 3.53 3.99
C LEU A 49 -3.32 3.04 5.40
N ASN A 50 -4.48 2.45 5.58
CA ASN A 50 -4.85 1.91 6.87
C ASN A 50 -4.24 0.53 7.09
N ASP A 51 -4.49 -0.05 8.26
CA ASP A 51 -3.87 -1.31 8.61
C ASP A 51 -4.37 -2.44 7.71
N LYS A 52 -3.54 -3.45 7.52
CA LYS A 52 -3.86 -4.64 6.74
C LYS A 52 -4.12 -4.37 5.25
N VAL A 53 -3.67 -3.25 4.74
CA VAL A 53 -3.75 -2.98 3.30
C VAL A 53 -2.73 -3.87 2.58
N PHE A 54 -3.16 -4.49 1.52
CA PHE A 54 -2.30 -5.36 0.71
C PHE A 54 -2.31 -4.89 -0.74
N LEU A 55 -1.14 -4.57 -1.27
CA LEU A 55 -1.01 -4.12 -2.65
C LEU A 55 -0.06 -5.04 -3.38
N HIS A 56 -0.58 -5.75 -4.35
CA HIS A 56 0.21 -6.65 -5.19
C HIS A 56 0.26 -6.04 -6.59
N ALA A 57 1.36 -5.40 -6.89
CA ALA A 57 1.48 -4.54 -8.06
C ALA A 57 2.26 -5.16 -9.21
N ALA A 58 2.06 -6.44 -9.48
CA ALA A 58 2.77 -7.11 -10.56
C ALA A 58 2.60 -6.40 -11.89
N LYS A 59 1.44 -5.80 -12.14
CA LYS A 59 1.17 -5.05 -13.35
C LYS A 59 1.11 -3.54 -13.12
N GLY A 60 1.57 -3.11 -11.96
CA GLY A 60 1.56 -1.69 -11.62
C GLY A 60 0.26 -1.24 -10.96
N ILE A 61 0.37 -0.34 -10.00
CA ILE A 61 -0.77 0.27 -9.34
C ILE A 61 -0.50 1.77 -9.28
N THR A 62 -1.48 2.57 -9.65
CA THR A 62 -1.43 4.00 -9.48
C THR A 62 -2.53 4.41 -8.50
N ILE A 63 -2.14 5.05 -7.41
CA ILE A 63 -3.08 5.54 -6.41
C ILE A 63 -3.03 7.07 -6.49
N LYS A 64 -4.16 7.64 -6.87
CA LYS A 64 -4.22 9.08 -7.11
C LYS A 64 -4.35 9.85 -5.81
N ASP A 65 -4.26 11.18 -5.94
CA ASP A 65 -4.28 12.08 -4.80
C ASP A 65 -5.56 11.92 -3.96
N ASN A 66 -5.42 12.13 -2.69
CA ASN A 66 -6.54 12.15 -1.75
C ASN A 66 -7.28 10.81 -1.64
N THR A 67 -6.59 9.72 -1.86
CA THR A 67 -7.18 8.38 -1.79
C THR A 67 -6.93 7.79 -0.40
N THR A 68 -7.95 7.18 0.17
CA THR A 68 -7.82 6.45 1.42
C THR A 68 -8.12 4.99 1.17
N LEU A 69 -7.17 4.13 1.50
CA LEU A 69 -7.39 2.69 1.45
C LEU A 69 -7.73 2.22 2.86
N SER A 70 -8.93 1.72 3.01
CA SER A 70 -9.47 1.32 4.31
C SER A 70 -8.82 0.04 4.81
N TYR A 71 -9.09 -0.28 6.06
CA TYR A 71 -8.57 -1.48 6.69
C TYR A 71 -8.88 -2.71 5.83
N GLY A 72 -7.86 -3.50 5.59
CA GLY A 72 -8.04 -4.78 4.89
C GLY A 72 -8.23 -4.70 3.39
N VAL A 73 -8.12 -3.52 2.80
CA VAL A 73 -8.26 -3.41 1.35
C VAL A 73 -7.11 -4.14 0.66
N ALA A 74 -7.45 -4.93 -0.33
CA ALA A 74 -6.45 -5.63 -1.14
C ALA A 74 -6.63 -5.24 -2.61
N VAL A 75 -5.53 -4.85 -3.24
CA VAL A 75 -5.50 -4.55 -4.67
C VAL A 75 -4.48 -5.49 -5.30
N ILE A 76 -4.93 -6.30 -6.24
CA ILE A 76 -4.07 -7.29 -6.88
C ILE A 76 -4.14 -7.10 -8.39
N THR A 77 -2.98 -6.96 -9.02
CA THR A 77 -2.91 -6.72 -10.45
C THR A 77 -2.17 -7.84 -11.18
N GLU A 78 -2.38 -9.06 -10.76
CA GLU A 78 -1.73 -10.17 -11.42
C GLU A 78 -2.28 -10.39 -12.82
N SER A 79 -1.46 -11.05 -13.63
CA SER A 79 -1.83 -11.31 -14.99
C SER A 79 -2.55 -12.64 -15.08
N TYR A 80 -3.81 -12.66 -14.79
CA TYR A 80 -4.61 -13.85 -14.98
C TYR A 80 -5.30 -13.79 -16.33
N ASN A 81 -5.66 -14.93 -16.84
CA ASN A 81 -6.57 -14.96 -17.95
C ASN A 81 -7.97 -14.82 -17.39
N ILE A 82 -8.37 -13.59 -17.17
CA ILE A 82 -9.60 -13.36 -16.44
C ILE A 82 -10.84 -13.54 -17.27
N SER A 83 -10.71 -13.85 -18.52
CA SER A 83 -11.89 -14.14 -19.33
C SER A 83 -12.64 -15.34 -18.81
N ASN A 84 -11.99 -16.16 -18.01
CA ASN A 84 -12.64 -17.32 -17.44
C ASN A 84 -13.26 -17.06 -16.07
N TYR A 85 -13.11 -15.88 -15.54
CA TYR A 85 -13.63 -15.59 -14.22
C TYR A 85 -14.87 -14.82 -14.38
N GLU A 86 -15.82 -15.29 -13.79
CA GLU A 86 -16.93 -14.54 -13.78
C GLU A 86 -16.89 -13.69 -12.71
N MET A 87 -16.11 -13.32 -12.28
CA MET A 87 -15.91 -12.64 -11.39
C MET A 87 -16.51 -12.18 -10.69
N TYR A 88 -16.77 -12.21 -10.36
CA TYR A 88 -17.21 -11.67 -9.37
C TYR A 88 -17.10 -10.58 -9.27
#